data_ce35c5f67993f405b3bd1ce4e39ea76d
#
_entry.id   ce35c5f67993f405b3bd1ce4e39ea76d
#
_cell.length_a   1.000
_cell.length_b   1.000
_cell.length_c   1.000
_cell.angle_alpha   90.00
_cell.angle_beta   90.00
_cell.angle_gamma   90.00
#
_symmetry.space_group_name_H-M   'P 1'
#
loop_
_entity.id
_entity.type
_entity.pdbx_description
1 polymer ?
#
loop_
_entity_poly.entity_id
_entity_poly.type
_entity_poly.pdbx_seq_one_letter_code
_entity_poly.pdbx_strand_id
1 'polypeptide(L)'
;FPKLHETLSRLGYGENLRNFANIGMMGHQIGIDVHEIPWLHNTTPEVFQPGMVMCIEPKLWLPGEAFMRTEDMVLITETGCESLTVFDRNCYELPLE
;
A
#
# COMPACT_ATOMS: atom_id res chain seq x y z
N PHE A 1 -5.92 6.55 -2.81
CA PHE A 1 -5.29 7.29 -1.72
C PHE A 1 -6.32 7.87 -0.74
N PRO A 2 -7.31 8.68 -1.14
CA PRO A 2 -8.24 9.32 -0.20
C PRO A 2 -8.96 8.33 0.72
N LYS A 3 -9.42 7.22 0.18
CA LYS A 3 -10.14 6.19 0.96
C LYS A 3 -9.28 5.50 2.02
N LEU A 4 -7.99 5.29 1.74
CA LEU A 4 -7.06 4.76 2.74
C LEU A 4 -6.82 5.78 3.86
N HIS A 5 -6.57 7.03 3.50
CA HIS A 5 -6.39 8.11 4.47
C HIS A 5 -7.63 8.29 5.36
N GLU A 6 -8.83 8.28 4.78
CA GLU A 6 -10.10 8.32 5.52
C GLU A 6 -10.21 7.16 6.53
N THR A 7 -9.88 5.95 6.09
CA THR A 7 -9.92 4.75 6.94
C THR A 7 -8.93 4.87 8.10
N LEU A 8 -7.69 5.27 7.82
CA LEU A 8 -6.67 5.45 8.86
C LEU A 8 -7.00 6.59 9.81
N SER A 9 -7.57 7.69 9.31
CA SER A 9 -8.02 8.80 10.14
C SER A 9 -9.11 8.37 11.12
N ARG A 10 -10.06 7.56 10.66
CA ARG A 10 -11.10 7.00 11.53
C ARG A 10 -10.53 6.08 12.62
N LEU A 11 -9.40 5.42 12.34
CA LEU A 11 -8.68 4.58 13.29
C LEU A 11 -7.68 5.35 14.17
N GLY A 12 -7.55 6.67 13.97
CA GLY A 12 -6.63 7.52 14.75
C GLY A 12 -5.21 7.61 14.18
N TYR A 13 -4.95 7.06 13.00
CA TYR A 13 -3.63 6.99 12.37
C TYR A 13 -3.49 7.81 11.08
N GLY A 14 -4.40 8.73 10.80
CA GLY A 14 -4.37 9.52 9.56
C GLY A 14 -3.08 10.29 9.37
N GLU A 15 -2.59 10.93 10.42
CA GLU A 15 -1.34 11.71 10.40
C GLU A 15 -0.08 10.84 10.33
N ASN A 16 -0.22 9.54 10.61
CA ASN A 16 0.88 8.58 10.59
C ASN A 16 1.12 7.95 9.22
N LEU A 17 0.20 8.16 8.28
CA LEU A 17 0.39 7.70 6.90
C LEU A 17 1.54 8.50 6.29
N ARG A 18 2.70 7.87 6.10
CA ARG A 18 3.96 8.52 5.71
C ARG A 18 3.85 9.41 4.46
N ASN A 19 2.86 9.20 3.66
CA ASN A 19 2.74 9.84 2.36
C ASN A 19 1.63 10.87 2.28
N PHE A 20 1.07 11.25 3.40
CA PHE A 20 0.01 12.24 3.42
C PHE A 20 0.51 13.64 3.08
N ALA A 21 1.64 14.06 3.65
CA ALA A 21 2.21 15.39 3.42
C ALA A 21 3.43 15.39 2.48
N ASN A 22 4.07 14.26 2.29
CA ASN A 22 5.31 14.11 1.54
C ASN A 22 5.24 12.92 0.60
N ILE A 23 4.47 13.06 -0.50
CA ILE A 23 4.87 12.49 -1.77
C ILE A 23 5.56 11.13 -1.64
N GLY A 24 4.92 10.19 -1.09
CA GLY A 24 5.43 8.86 -1.15
C GLY A 24 4.41 7.99 -1.83
N MET A 25 4.89 7.04 -2.55
CA MET A 25 4.10 6.00 -3.13
C MET A 25 3.51 5.11 -2.05
N MET A 26 2.26 4.77 -2.23
CA MET A 26 1.62 3.69 -1.47
C MET A 26 1.58 2.40 -2.25
N GLY A 27 2.16 2.40 -3.43
CA GLY A 27 2.24 1.28 -4.32
C GLY A 27 2.66 1.69 -5.72
N HIS A 28 2.83 0.71 -6.57
CA HIS A 28 3.30 0.86 -7.94
C HIS A 28 2.90 -0.36 -8.77
N GLN A 29 2.91 -0.21 -10.08
CA GLN A 29 2.88 -1.37 -10.96
C GLN A 29 4.22 -2.13 -10.83
N ILE A 30 4.14 -3.44 -10.96
CA ILE A 30 5.29 -4.32 -11.07
C ILE A 30 5.20 -5.12 -12.36
N GLY A 31 6.33 -5.27 -13.05
CA GLY A 31 6.46 -6.01 -14.29
C GLY A 31 7.85 -6.59 -14.43
N ILE A 32 8.56 -6.22 -15.50
CA ILE A 32 9.96 -6.58 -15.68
C ILE A 32 10.81 -5.89 -14.64
N ASP A 33 10.56 -4.59 -14.44
CA ASP A 33 11.15 -3.85 -13.34
C ASP A 33 10.28 -3.95 -12.08
N VAL A 34 10.93 -3.89 -10.93
CA VAL A 34 10.24 -3.94 -9.64
C VAL A 34 9.34 -2.71 -9.44
N HIS A 35 9.74 -1.56 -9.97
CA HIS A 35 8.97 -0.32 -9.92
C HIS A 35 8.66 0.16 -11.32
N GLU A 36 7.39 0.08 -11.71
CA GLU A 36 6.88 0.59 -12.97
C GLU A 36 5.73 1.57 -12.74
N ILE A 37 5.43 2.39 -13.74
CA ILE A 37 4.23 3.22 -13.74
C ILE A 37 3.00 2.37 -14.12
N PRO A 38 1.80 2.70 -13.62
CA PRO A 38 1.49 3.84 -12.75
C PRO A 38 1.87 3.65 -11.30
N TRP A 39 2.12 4.77 -10.63
CA TRP A 39 2.31 4.81 -9.19
C TRP A 39 0.97 4.97 -8.46
N LEU A 40 0.84 4.35 -7.30
CA LEU A 40 -0.27 4.59 -6.38
C LEU A 40 0.02 5.84 -5.55
N HIS A 41 -0.27 6.98 -6.16
CA HIS A 41 -0.02 8.31 -5.60
C HIS A 41 -1.27 9.18 -5.72
N ASN A 42 -1.43 10.16 -4.84
CA ASN A 42 -2.60 11.04 -4.84
C ASN A 42 -2.70 11.96 -6.07
N THR A 43 -1.62 12.13 -6.82
CA THR A 43 -1.55 12.96 -8.02
C THR A 43 -1.35 12.16 -9.31
N THR A 44 -1.39 10.83 -9.23
CA THR A 44 -1.27 9.97 -10.42
C THR A 44 -2.49 10.18 -11.32
N PRO A 45 -2.30 10.61 -12.56
CA PRO A 45 -3.40 10.83 -13.50
C PRO A 45 -3.88 9.54 -14.19
N GLU A 46 -3.07 8.49 -14.15
CA GLU A 46 -3.34 7.23 -14.83
C GLU A 46 -4.48 6.46 -14.16
N VAL A 47 -5.29 5.84 -14.99
CA VAL A 47 -6.33 4.92 -14.56
C VAL A 47 -5.81 3.49 -14.71
N PHE A 48 -5.99 2.68 -13.69
CA PHE A 48 -5.61 1.27 -13.74
C PHE A 48 -6.40 0.52 -14.79
N GLN A 49 -5.72 -0.36 -15.50
CA GLN A 49 -6.29 -1.20 -16.56
C GLN A 49 -6.30 -2.66 -16.11
N PRO A 50 -7.29 -3.44 -16.55
CA PRO A 50 -7.28 -4.88 -16.35
C PRO A 50 -5.99 -5.52 -16.88
N GLY A 51 -5.44 -6.45 -16.12
CA GLY A 51 -4.17 -7.10 -16.41
C GLY A 51 -2.94 -6.47 -15.76
N MET A 52 -3.05 -5.25 -15.22
CA MET A 52 -1.97 -4.66 -14.42
C MET A 52 -1.80 -5.41 -13.10
N VAL A 53 -0.57 -5.64 -12.69
CA VAL A 53 -0.21 -6.14 -11.37
C VAL A 53 0.34 -4.98 -10.56
N MET A 54 -0.28 -4.73 -9.41
CA MET A 54 0.06 -3.62 -8.53
C MET A 54 0.60 -4.13 -7.21
N CYS A 55 1.69 -3.55 -6.74
CA CYS A 55 2.12 -3.66 -5.34
C CYS A 55 1.42 -2.58 -4.52
N ILE A 56 0.77 -2.97 -3.44
CA ILE A 56 0.09 -2.08 -2.50
C ILE A 56 0.89 -2.10 -1.20
N GLU A 57 1.58 -1.02 -0.89
CA GLU A 57 2.54 -0.96 0.21
C GLU A 57 2.36 0.27 1.14
N PRO A 58 1.21 0.41 1.81
CA PRO A 58 0.99 1.51 2.73
C PRO A 58 2.02 1.48 3.87
N LYS A 59 2.48 2.66 4.26
CA LYS A 59 3.52 2.85 5.26
C LYS A 59 2.98 3.73 6.38
N LEU A 60 3.07 3.25 7.61
CA LEU A 60 2.76 4.02 8.81
C LEU A 60 4.05 4.34 9.56
N TRP A 61 4.18 5.58 9.97
CA TRP A 61 5.27 6.02 10.81
C TRP A 61 4.74 6.55 12.15
N LEU A 62 5.13 5.87 13.22
CA LEU A 62 4.86 6.27 14.58
C LEU A 62 6.18 6.78 15.18
N PRO A 63 6.38 8.11 15.25
CA PRO A 63 7.65 8.68 15.68
C PRO A 63 8.07 8.20 17.07
N GLY A 64 9.30 7.68 17.20
CA GLY A 64 9.84 7.15 18.44
C GLY A 64 9.35 5.74 18.82
N GLU A 65 8.42 5.15 18.07
CA GLU A 65 7.83 3.85 18.37
C GLU A 65 8.12 2.83 17.26
N ALA A 66 7.60 3.07 16.05
CA ALA A 66 7.69 2.10 14.98
C ALA A 66 7.57 2.70 13.58
N PHE A 67 8.12 2.00 12.62
CA PHE A 67 7.79 2.13 11.20
C PHE A 67 7.19 0.80 10.74
N MET A 68 5.99 0.86 10.17
CA MET A 68 5.27 -0.33 9.73
C MET A 68 4.98 -0.23 8.23
N ARG A 69 5.17 -1.34 7.54
CA ARG A 69 4.82 -1.51 6.14
C ARG A 69 4.24 -2.92 5.94
N THR A 70 3.16 -2.98 5.21
CA THR A 70 2.69 -4.22 4.59
C THR A 70 2.78 -4.06 3.09
N GLU A 71 2.97 -5.15 2.37
CA GLU A 71 3.05 -5.12 0.92
C GLU A 71 2.32 -6.34 0.35
N ASP A 72 1.33 -6.07 -0.49
CA ASP A 72 0.54 -7.09 -1.16
C ASP A 72 0.55 -6.83 -2.67
N MET A 73 0.60 -7.90 -3.46
CA MET A 73 0.37 -7.83 -4.89
C MET A 73 -1.09 -8.10 -5.22
N VAL A 74 -1.63 -7.30 -6.11
CA VAL A 74 -2.99 -7.46 -6.62
C VAL A 74 -3.01 -7.43 -8.15
N LEU A 75 -3.81 -8.28 -8.75
CA LEU A 75 -4.15 -8.23 -10.17
C LEU A 75 -5.38 -7.34 -10.36
N ILE A 76 -5.29 -6.35 -11.23
CA ILE A 76 -6.45 -5.55 -11.62
C ILE A 76 -7.29 -6.36 -12.61
N THR A 77 -8.58 -6.45 -12.34
CA THR A 77 -9.56 -7.17 -13.18
C THR A 77 -10.56 -6.19 -13.80
N GLU A 78 -11.43 -6.67 -14.68
CA GLU A 78 -12.50 -5.87 -15.29
C GLU A 78 -13.46 -5.27 -14.25
N THR A 79 -13.63 -5.90 -13.10
CA THR A 79 -14.64 -5.53 -12.10
C THR A 79 -14.07 -5.17 -10.73
N GLY A 80 -12.74 -5.21 -10.57
CA GLY A 80 -12.09 -4.93 -9.28
C GLY A 80 -10.65 -5.40 -9.24
N CYS A 81 -10.26 -6.12 -8.22
CA CYS A 81 -8.93 -6.70 -8.11
C CYS A 81 -8.94 -8.04 -7.39
N GLU A 82 -7.93 -8.84 -7.66
CA GLU A 82 -7.67 -10.13 -7.04
C GLU A 82 -6.33 -10.09 -6.30
N SER A 83 -6.29 -10.54 -5.05
CA SER A 83 -5.04 -10.62 -4.29
C SER A 83 -4.21 -11.79 -4.78
N LEU A 84 -2.98 -11.52 -5.18
CA LEU A 84 -1.99 -12.54 -5.55
C LEU A 84 -1.14 -12.96 -4.33
N THR A 85 -1.03 -12.09 -3.34
CA THR A 85 -0.36 -12.40 -2.08
C THR A 85 -1.34 -13.14 -1.16
N VAL A 86 -1.07 -14.42 -0.93
CA VAL A 86 -1.85 -15.27 -0.02
C VAL A 86 -0.98 -15.58 1.19
N PHE A 87 -1.02 -14.70 2.18
CA PHE A 87 -0.26 -14.84 3.42
C PHE A 87 -1.10 -14.39 4.61
N ASP A 88 -0.88 -15.00 5.77
CA ASP A 88 -1.52 -14.56 7.00
C ASP A 88 -1.03 -13.15 7.38
N ARG A 89 -1.98 -12.26 7.66
CA ARG A 89 -1.72 -10.85 8.00
C ARG A 89 -1.69 -10.58 9.50
N ASN A 90 -1.71 -11.63 10.31
CA ASN A 90 -1.58 -11.50 11.76
C ASN A 90 -0.15 -11.07 12.13
N CYS A 91 -0.03 -10.42 13.26
CA CYS A 91 1.27 -10.13 13.87
C CYS A 91 1.84 -11.43 14.47
N TYR A 92 3.08 -11.76 14.13
CA TYR A 92 3.78 -12.91 14.69
C TYR A 92 4.73 -12.43 15.79
N GLU A 93 4.53 -12.95 16.98
CA GLU A 93 5.46 -12.77 18.10
C GLU A 93 6.49 -13.90 18.07
N LEU A 94 7.76 -13.55 17.92
CA LEU A 94 8.85 -14.52 18.02
C LEU A 94 9.34 -14.57 19.46
N PRO A 95 9.55 -15.79 20.02
CA PRO A 95 10.10 -15.91 21.36
C PRO A 95 11.52 -15.32 21.38
N LEU A 96 11.80 -14.53 22.39
CA LEU A 96 13.18 -14.12 22.67
C LEU A 96 13.91 -15.32 23.27
N GLU A 97 15.01 -15.72 22.65
CA GLU A 97 15.91 -16.75 23.20
C GLU A 97 16.65 -16.21 24.42
#